data_fba5af9670021aa6d0c7fdfc42e62727
#
_entry.id   fba5af9670021aa6d0c7fdfc42e62727
#
_cell.length_a   1.000
_cell.length_b   1.000
_cell.length_c   1.000
_cell.angle_alpha   90.00
_cell.angle_beta   90.00
_cell.angle_gamma   90.00
#
_symmetry.space_group_name_H-M   'P 1'
#
loop_
_entity.id
_entity.type
_entity.pdbx_description
1 polymer ?
#
loop_
_entity_poly.entity_id
_entity_poly.type
_entity_poly.pdbx_seq_one_letter_code
_entity_poly.pdbx_strand_id
1 'polypeptide(L)'
;MKLSRIALLLVTGASLAATGCASHPYYAAPPPPAPYASAPPLVERAEHEGFRFGSQAGSRDLYNGAGHHPERDRTFHDTPGYDPAMGPYGPYRDAFRRAYVRGYDQAFFRR
;
A
#
# COMPACT_ATOMS: atom_id res chain seq x y z
N MET A 1 -45.37 -18.90 76.24
CA MET A 1 -44.71 -20.09 76.79
C MET A 1 -43.81 -20.66 75.67
N LYS A 2 -42.56 -20.82 76.02
CA LYS A 2 -41.54 -21.64 75.33
C LYS A 2 -41.16 -21.21 73.96
N LEU A 3 -40.20 -20.33 73.90
CA LEU A 3 -38.84 -20.74 73.84
C LEU A 3 -38.57 -21.80 72.80
N SER A 4 -38.46 -21.40 71.63
CA SER A 4 -37.66 -22.15 70.69
C SER A 4 -36.40 -21.38 70.41
N ARG A 5 -35.44 -21.86 71.03
CA ARG A 5 -34.05 -21.56 70.80
C ARG A 5 -33.72 -21.98 69.38
N ILE A 6 -33.83 -21.07 68.53
CA ILE A 6 -33.33 -21.32 67.17
C ILE A 6 -31.92 -21.06 67.21
N ALA A 7 -31.23 -22.14 67.08
CA ALA A 7 -29.81 -22.16 66.90
C ALA A 7 -29.32 -21.16 65.90
N LEU A 8 -28.40 -20.37 66.38
CA LEU A 8 -27.59 -19.49 65.59
C LEU A 8 -26.70 -20.37 64.70
N LEU A 9 -27.20 -20.67 63.53
CA LEU A 9 -26.36 -21.25 62.52
C LEU A 9 -25.54 -20.15 61.89
N LEU A 10 -24.33 -20.02 62.39
CA LEU A 10 -23.25 -19.32 61.75
C LEU A 10 -22.94 -20.03 60.43
N VAL A 11 -23.56 -19.55 59.38
CA VAL A 11 -23.13 -19.85 58.06
C VAL A 11 -21.94 -18.94 57.77
N THR A 12 -20.76 -19.45 58.05
CA THR A 12 -19.52 -18.90 57.55
C THR A 12 -19.49 -19.11 56.06
N GLY A 13 -19.99 -18.13 55.37
CA GLY A 13 -19.83 -18.04 53.92
C GLY A 13 -18.35 -17.84 53.63
N ALA A 14 -17.70 -18.90 53.19
CA ALA A 14 -16.37 -18.79 52.60
C ALA A 14 -16.50 -18.01 51.28
N SER A 15 -16.17 -16.75 51.34
CA SER A 15 -16.01 -15.95 50.14
C SER A 15 -14.79 -16.45 49.41
N LEU A 16 -14.97 -17.31 48.45
CA LEU A 16 -13.95 -17.61 47.44
C LEU A 16 -13.81 -16.36 46.58
N ALA A 17 -12.86 -15.53 46.92
CA ALA A 17 -12.36 -14.52 46.01
C ALA A 17 -11.67 -15.26 44.86
N ALA A 18 -12.40 -15.55 43.83
CA ALA A 18 -11.83 -15.94 42.57
C ALA A 18 -11.10 -14.71 42.02
N THR A 19 -9.83 -14.56 42.38
CA THR A 19 -8.95 -13.70 41.67
C THR A 19 -8.75 -14.29 40.29
N GLY A 20 -9.70 -14.02 39.42
CA GLY A 20 -9.55 -14.27 38.01
C GLY A 20 -8.37 -13.39 37.53
N CYS A 21 -7.18 -14.01 37.40
CA CYS A 21 -6.16 -13.47 36.55
C CYS A 21 -6.76 -13.41 35.14
N ALA A 22 -7.35 -12.30 34.79
CA ALA A 22 -7.64 -11.98 33.42
C ALA A 22 -6.30 -11.81 32.73
N SER A 23 -5.74 -12.92 32.29
CA SER A 23 -4.68 -12.89 31.28
C SER A 23 -5.30 -12.29 30.05
N HIS A 24 -5.28 -10.98 29.96
CA HIS A 24 -5.54 -10.32 28.70
C HIS A 24 -4.46 -10.84 27.75
N PRO A 25 -4.81 -11.54 26.68
CA PRO A 25 -3.83 -11.81 25.66
C PRO A 25 -3.31 -10.44 25.25
N TYR A 26 -2.03 -10.20 25.52
CA TYR A 26 -1.36 -9.01 25.06
C TYR A 26 -1.36 -9.09 23.54
N TYR A 27 -2.38 -8.50 22.94
CA TYR A 27 -2.38 -8.28 21.51
C TYR A 27 -1.25 -7.29 21.27
N ALA A 28 -0.07 -7.82 21.00
CA ALA A 28 1.00 -7.02 20.46
C ALA A 28 0.43 -6.44 19.18
N ALA A 29 0.16 -5.14 19.18
CA ALA A 29 -0.21 -4.46 17.94
C ALA A 29 0.82 -4.86 16.89
N PRO A 30 0.41 -5.25 15.68
CA PRO A 30 1.35 -5.54 14.62
C PRO A 30 2.31 -4.37 14.52
N PRO A 31 3.60 -4.61 14.35
CA PRO A 31 4.55 -3.52 14.21
C PRO A 31 4.03 -2.58 13.13
N PRO A 32 4.14 -1.26 13.32
CA PRO A 32 3.75 -0.31 12.30
C PRO A 32 4.41 -0.74 10.99
N PRO A 33 3.69 -0.70 9.86
CA PRO A 33 4.26 -1.05 8.58
C PRO A 33 5.57 -0.27 8.45
N ALA A 34 6.63 -0.96 8.10
CA ALA A 34 7.91 -0.33 7.85
C ALA A 34 7.67 0.87 6.93
N PRO A 35 8.23 2.04 7.22
CA PRO A 35 8.09 3.17 6.32
C PRO A 35 8.46 2.65 4.93
N TYR A 36 7.51 2.76 4.00
CA TYR A 36 7.73 2.33 2.62
C TYR A 36 9.04 2.94 2.19
N ALA A 37 10.03 2.10 1.93
CA ALA A 37 11.29 2.60 1.42
C ALA A 37 10.95 3.37 0.16
N SER A 38 11.14 4.68 0.19
CA SER A 38 10.91 5.52 -0.98
C SER A 38 11.68 4.92 -2.14
N ALA A 39 11.07 4.85 -3.30
CA ALA A 39 11.76 4.38 -4.49
C ALA A 39 13.04 5.20 -4.67
N PRO A 40 14.12 4.62 -5.16
CA PRO A 40 15.33 5.40 -5.46
C PRO A 40 14.98 6.60 -6.36
N PRO A 41 15.57 7.77 -6.16
CA PRO A 41 15.25 8.99 -6.93
C PRO A 41 15.30 8.78 -8.45
N LEU A 42 16.18 7.89 -8.92
CA LEU A 42 16.23 7.46 -10.31
C LEU A 42 14.91 6.83 -10.79
N VAL A 43 14.34 5.95 -9.99
CA VAL A 43 13.09 5.24 -10.30
C VAL A 43 11.91 6.19 -10.24
N GLU A 44 11.84 7.05 -9.22
CA GLU A 44 10.78 8.07 -9.11
C GLU A 44 10.76 8.99 -10.33
N ARG A 45 11.94 9.46 -10.74
CA ARG A 45 12.07 10.27 -11.95
C ARG A 45 11.62 9.52 -13.20
N ALA A 46 12.05 8.27 -13.36
CA ALA A 46 11.67 7.44 -14.49
C ALA A 46 10.15 7.22 -14.55
N GLU A 47 9.52 6.97 -13.41
CA GLU A 47 8.07 6.79 -13.32
C GLU A 47 7.32 8.08 -13.66
N HIS A 48 7.77 9.21 -13.15
CA HIS A 48 7.16 10.50 -13.45
C HIS A 48 7.26 10.84 -14.95
N GLU A 49 8.46 10.73 -15.52
CA GLU A 49 8.68 11.02 -16.94
C GLU A 49 7.94 10.03 -17.85
N GLY A 50 8.03 8.75 -17.56
CA GLY A 50 7.34 7.71 -18.31
C GLY A 50 5.82 7.94 -18.33
N PHE A 51 5.23 8.17 -17.16
CA PHE A 51 3.80 8.43 -17.06
C PHE A 51 3.38 9.68 -17.86
N ARG A 52 4.14 10.75 -17.74
CA ARG A 52 3.87 12.00 -18.47
C ARG A 52 3.90 11.81 -19.98
N PHE A 53 4.95 11.18 -20.49
CA PHE A 53 5.08 10.92 -21.92
C PHE A 53 4.03 9.93 -22.43
N GLY A 54 3.75 8.89 -21.67
CA GLY A 54 2.70 7.93 -22.00
C GLY A 54 1.33 8.57 -22.08
N SER A 55 0.99 9.42 -21.11
CA SER A 55 -0.31 10.14 -21.11
C SER A 55 -0.45 11.06 -22.32
N GLN A 56 0.61 11.74 -22.72
CA GLN A 56 0.59 12.59 -23.93
C GLN A 56 0.40 11.74 -25.19
N ALA A 57 1.09 10.62 -25.31
CA ALA A 57 0.96 9.71 -26.45
C ALA A 57 -0.43 9.09 -26.54
N GLY A 58 -0.96 8.58 -25.42
CA GLY A 58 -2.30 7.99 -25.37
C GLY A 58 -3.40 8.98 -25.74
N SER A 59 -3.30 10.22 -25.24
CA SER A 59 -4.24 11.29 -25.61
C SER A 59 -4.16 11.64 -27.09
N ARG A 60 -2.96 11.73 -27.62
CA ARG A 60 -2.74 12.02 -29.06
C ARG A 60 -3.32 10.92 -29.95
N ASP A 61 -3.06 9.65 -29.61
CA ASP A 61 -3.51 8.52 -30.39
C ASP A 61 -5.04 8.37 -30.34
N LEU A 62 -5.64 8.61 -29.17
CA LEU A 62 -7.09 8.68 -29.04
C LEU A 62 -7.68 9.79 -29.91
N TYR A 63 -7.11 10.99 -29.87
CA TYR A 63 -7.58 12.14 -30.66
C TYR A 63 -7.48 11.89 -32.17
N ASN A 64 -6.40 11.23 -32.61
CA ASN A 64 -6.15 10.92 -34.00
C ASN A 64 -6.89 9.67 -34.50
N GLY A 65 -7.64 8.97 -33.65
CA GLY A 65 -8.28 7.71 -34.00
C GLY A 65 -7.29 6.58 -34.27
N ALA A 66 -6.07 6.69 -33.76
CA ALA A 66 -5.08 5.63 -33.86
C ALA A 66 -5.44 4.48 -32.89
N GLY A 67 -5.08 3.25 -33.25
CA GLY A 67 -5.26 2.09 -32.39
C GLY A 67 -4.40 2.16 -31.12
N HIS A 68 -4.73 1.33 -30.13
CA HIS A 68 -3.98 1.23 -28.88
C HIS A 68 -2.65 0.48 -29.10
N HIS A 69 -1.56 1.21 -29.16
CA HIS A 69 -0.23 0.67 -29.43
C HIS A 69 0.87 1.43 -28.66
N PRO A 70 0.91 1.37 -27.33
CA PRO A 70 1.87 2.17 -26.54
C PRO A 70 3.33 1.90 -26.90
N GLU A 71 3.67 0.67 -27.28
CA GLU A 71 5.03 0.27 -27.57
C GLU A 71 5.53 0.68 -28.97
N ARG A 72 4.66 1.24 -29.83
CA ARG A 72 5.05 1.72 -31.16
C ARG A 72 5.70 3.09 -31.12
N ASP A 73 5.47 3.83 -30.05
CA ASP A 73 6.00 5.18 -29.92
C ASP A 73 7.53 5.13 -29.69
N ARG A 74 8.23 5.98 -30.44
CA ARG A 74 9.68 6.09 -30.30
C ARG A 74 10.11 6.46 -28.88
N THR A 75 9.34 7.30 -28.21
CA THR A 75 9.60 7.73 -26.84
C THR A 75 9.61 6.57 -25.85
N PHE A 76 8.78 5.54 -26.08
CA PHE A 76 8.80 4.31 -25.29
C PHE A 76 10.15 3.58 -25.37
N HIS A 77 10.78 3.61 -26.55
CA HIS A 77 12.07 2.97 -26.77
C HIS A 77 13.25 3.83 -26.30
N ASP A 78 13.19 5.12 -26.56
CA ASP A 78 14.26 6.06 -26.27
C ASP A 78 14.39 6.40 -24.78
N THR A 79 13.29 6.22 -24.02
CA THR A 79 13.24 6.48 -22.58
C THR A 79 13.95 7.77 -22.16
N PRO A 80 13.50 8.93 -22.64
CA PRO A 80 14.18 10.20 -22.41
C PRO A 80 14.19 10.59 -20.93
N GLY A 81 15.10 11.49 -20.56
CA GLY A 81 15.22 12.03 -19.21
C GLY A 81 16.17 11.25 -18.30
N TYR A 82 16.83 10.21 -18.82
CA TYR A 82 17.86 9.50 -18.09
C TYR A 82 19.09 10.36 -17.82
N ASP A 83 19.56 10.30 -16.58
CA ASP A 83 20.80 10.94 -16.15
C ASP A 83 21.71 9.88 -15.51
N PRO A 84 22.89 9.60 -16.12
CA PRO A 84 23.84 8.63 -15.59
C PRO A 84 24.33 8.93 -14.17
N ALA A 85 24.29 10.18 -13.75
CA ALA A 85 24.68 10.58 -12.39
C ALA A 85 23.72 10.06 -11.32
N MET A 86 22.49 9.71 -11.69
CA MET A 86 21.48 9.21 -10.77
C MET A 86 21.52 7.69 -10.55
N GLY A 87 22.24 6.96 -11.39
CA GLY A 87 22.37 5.51 -11.28
C GLY A 87 22.33 4.78 -12.62
N PRO A 88 22.21 3.43 -12.61
CA PRO A 88 22.29 2.61 -13.82
C PRO A 88 21.05 2.75 -14.71
N TYR A 89 21.27 2.64 -16.01
CA TYR A 89 20.21 2.81 -17.03
C TYR A 89 19.09 1.75 -16.95
N GLY A 90 19.43 0.50 -16.68
CA GLY A 90 18.44 -0.60 -16.68
C GLY A 90 17.23 -0.33 -15.80
N PRO A 91 17.40 -0.04 -14.51
CA PRO A 91 16.29 0.32 -13.61
C PRO A 91 15.49 1.54 -14.08
N TYR A 92 16.16 2.56 -14.63
CA TYR A 92 15.48 3.73 -15.21
C TYR A 92 14.58 3.33 -16.37
N ARG A 93 15.13 2.62 -17.36
CA ARG A 93 14.42 2.15 -18.54
C ARG A 93 13.16 1.35 -18.16
N ASP A 94 13.33 0.41 -17.25
CA ASP A 94 12.24 -0.52 -16.88
C ASP A 94 11.13 0.22 -16.13
N ALA A 95 11.47 1.11 -15.23
CA ALA A 95 10.50 1.97 -14.53
C ALA A 95 9.79 2.93 -15.50
N PHE A 96 10.54 3.57 -16.39
CA PHE A 96 9.99 4.47 -17.41
C PHE A 96 8.95 3.76 -18.28
N ARG A 97 9.30 2.60 -18.84
CA ARG A 97 8.40 1.85 -19.73
C ARG A 97 7.13 1.40 -19.04
N ARG A 98 7.23 0.89 -17.80
CA ARG A 98 6.03 0.54 -17.02
C ARG A 98 5.13 1.74 -16.77
N ALA A 99 5.70 2.85 -16.41
CA ALA A 99 4.95 4.08 -16.16
C ALA A 99 4.37 4.66 -17.44
N TYR A 100 5.11 4.57 -18.56
CA TYR A 100 4.65 4.99 -19.88
C TYR A 100 3.36 4.26 -20.28
N VAL A 101 3.34 2.93 -20.18
CA VAL A 101 2.14 2.14 -20.50
C VAL A 101 0.98 2.53 -19.60
N ARG A 102 1.19 2.69 -18.28
CA ARG A 102 0.12 3.15 -17.37
C ARG A 102 -0.45 4.52 -17.77
N GLY A 103 0.42 5.46 -18.07
CA GLY A 103 0.01 6.80 -18.50
C GLY A 103 -0.74 6.78 -19.83
N TYR A 104 -0.24 6.00 -20.78
CA TYR A 104 -0.86 5.81 -22.07
C TYR A 104 -2.27 5.22 -21.93
N ASP A 105 -2.41 4.13 -21.17
CA ASP A 105 -3.69 3.46 -20.96
C ASP A 105 -4.70 4.38 -20.28
N GLN A 106 -4.26 5.11 -19.24
CA GLN A 106 -5.12 6.05 -18.54
C GLN A 106 -5.66 7.14 -19.49
N ALA A 107 -4.80 7.68 -20.32
CA ALA A 107 -5.19 8.74 -21.24
C ALA A 107 -6.00 8.24 -22.44
N PHE A 108 -5.61 7.08 -22.99
CA PHE A 108 -6.28 6.49 -24.14
C PHE A 108 -7.68 6.02 -23.79
N PHE A 109 -7.86 5.35 -22.66
CA PHE A 109 -9.18 4.88 -22.20
C PHE A 109 -9.93 5.90 -21.33
N ARG A 110 -9.32 7.05 -21.03
CA ARG A 110 -9.90 8.11 -20.19
C ARG A 110 -10.48 7.58 -18.86
N ARG A 111 -9.69 6.77 -18.17
CA ARG A 111 -10.07 6.20 -16.88
C ARG A 111 -9.49 7.00 -15.71
#